data_e0040ee199d45c0d74d48440efa429fe
#
_entry.id   e0040ee199d45c0d74d48440efa429fe
#
_cell.length_a   1.000
_cell.length_b   1.000
_cell.length_c   1.000
_cell.angle_alpha   90.00
_cell.angle_beta   90.00
_cell.angle_gamma   90.00
#
_symmetry.space_group_name_H-M   'P 1'
#
loop_
_entity.id
_entity.type
_entity.pdbx_description
1 polymer ?
#
loop_
_entity_poly.entity_id
_entity_poly.type
_entity_poly.pdbx_seq_one_letter_code
_entity_poly.pdbx_strand_id
1 'polypeptide(L)'
;MITNQKLKKSLEEIKNITSFDAILYSAKGKHLTGTVEEPEHSDIFVKEFIVSEEDVREKNDAIAFAVEIDSELEYVLVMFCPYTSENLVIGRMAVCQLRTLVLGESERYDRNNFIQNILLGNMLGSDIINRAKKLHIENRKRVVYVIDTGKNSNEIAVELAKNLADIRSGDFVVAMDEHNVVLVKDVEDIDSPKLQEKLSSIAGSLVDNLLAEAMIKVRVGYGNPTDVLPKITESY
;
A
#
# COMPACT_ATOMS: atom_id res chain seq x y z
N MET A 1 5.18 3.38 3.91
CA MET A 1 5.19 2.65 5.22
C MET A 1 3.88 1.90 5.36
N ILE A 2 3.91 0.61 5.72
CA ILE A 2 2.71 -0.21 5.90
C ILE A 2 1.97 0.17 7.18
N THR A 3 0.63 0.14 7.16
CA THR A 3 -0.19 0.44 8.34
C THR A 3 -0.39 -0.79 9.21
N ASN A 4 -0.51 -0.59 10.54
CA ASN A 4 -0.81 -1.70 11.47
C ASN A 4 -2.11 -2.42 11.14
N GLN A 5 -3.09 -1.72 10.54
CA GLN A 5 -4.36 -2.33 10.13
C GLN A 5 -4.17 -3.37 9.01
N LYS A 6 -3.32 -3.10 8.02
CA LYS A 6 -2.99 -4.05 6.95
C LYS A 6 -2.23 -5.26 7.48
N LEU A 7 -1.26 -5.02 8.38
CA LEU A 7 -0.53 -6.09 9.05
C LEU A 7 -1.49 -6.97 9.86
N LYS A 8 -2.41 -6.36 10.62
CA LYS A 8 -3.43 -7.08 11.40
C LYS A 8 -4.31 -7.97 10.51
N LYS A 9 -4.82 -7.40 9.40
CA LYS A 9 -5.63 -8.16 8.44
C LYS A 9 -4.88 -9.37 7.89
N SER A 10 -3.60 -9.23 7.55
CA SER A 10 -2.77 -10.34 7.09
C SER A 10 -2.58 -11.42 8.16
N LEU A 11 -2.38 -11.03 9.44
CA LEU A 11 -2.31 -12.00 10.55
C LEU A 11 -3.64 -12.72 10.77
N GLU A 12 -4.79 -12.02 10.64
CA GLU A 12 -6.11 -12.63 10.73
C GLU A 12 -6.34 -13.64 9.60
N GLU A 13 -5.88 -13.36 8.38
CA GLU A 13 -5.91 -14.30 7.25
C GLU A 13 -5.05 -15.53 7.53
N ILE A 14 -3.84 -15.35 8.06
CA ILE A 14 -2.96 -16.46 8.49
C ILE A 14 -3.65 -17.30 9.55
N LYS A 15 -4.25 -16.69 10.59
CA LYS A 15 -4.99 -17.39 11.63
C LYS A 15 -6.17 -18.19 11.07
N ASN A 16 -6.93 -17.62 10.12
CA ASN A 16 -8.07 -18.29 9.50
C ASN A 16 -7.65 -19.56 8.73
N ILE A 17 -6.45 -19.57 8.15
CA ILE A 17 -5.91 -20.73 7.41
C ILE A 17 -5.30 -21.75 8.34
N THR A 18 -4.54 -21.31 9.33
CA THR A 18 -3.69 -22.17 10.17
C THR A 18 -4.32 -22.54 11.51
N SER A 19 -5.33 -21.78 11.96
CA SER A 19 -5.92 -21.82 13.30
C SER A 19 -4.94 -21.43 14.42
N PHE A 20 -3.75 -20.89 14.09
CA PHE A 20 -2.76 -20.44 15.06
C PHE A 20 -2.88 -18.95 15.30
N ASP A 21 -2.78 -18.55 16.56
CA ASP A 21 -2.64 -17.14 16.91
C ASP A 21 -1.22 -16.66 16.63
N ALA A 22 -1.12 -15.39 16.26
CA ALA A 22 0.16 -14.76 15.96
C ALA A 22 0.21 -13.30 16.41
N ILE A 23 1.40 -12.85 16.77
CA ILE A 23 1.72 -11.47 17.11
C ILE A 23 2.92 -11.01 16.30
N LEU A 24 2.89 -9.77 15.85
CA LEU A 24 3.98 -9.14 15.11
C LEU A 24 4.62 -8.04 15.95
N TYR A 25 5.95 -8.08 16.02
CA TYR A 25 6.78 -7.09 16.69
C TYR A 25 7.68 -6.39 15.67
N SER A 26 8.07 -5.16 15.97
CA SER A 26 9.12 -4.47 15.22
C SER A 26 10.50 -5.08 15.47
N ALA A 27 11.49 -4.77 14.64
CA ALA A 27 12.90 -5.11 14.85
C ALA A 27 13.49 -4.64 16.19
N LYS A 28 12.81 -3.71 16.89
CA LYS A 28 13.19 -3.21 18.22
C LYS A 28 12.44 -3.93 19.36
N GLY A 29 11.66 -4.96 19.04
CA GLY A 29 10.87 -5.71 20.02
C GLY A 29 9.62 -4.99 20.52
N LYS A 30 9.16 -3.94 19.83
CA LYS A 30 7.91 -3.26 20.18
C LYS A 30 6.73 -4.00 19.55
N HIS A 31 5.72 -4.34 20.35
CA HIS A 31 4.46 -4.87 19.87
C HIS A 31 3.82 -3.93 18.82
N LEU A 32 3.41 -4.47 17.69
CA LEU A 32 2.75 -3.74 16.61
C LEU A 32 1.28 -4.12 16.48
N THR A 33 1.00 -5.42 16.34
CA THR A 33 -0.36 -5.96 16.20
C THR A 33 -0.36 -7.46 16.40
N GLY A 34 -1.54 -8.05 16.63
CA GLY A 34 -1.71 -9.49 16.80
C GLY A 34 -3.15 -9.93 16.63
N THR A 35 -3.36 -11.26 16.60
CA THR A 35 -4.67 -11.91 16.58
C THR A 35 -5.14 -12.28 17.99
N VAL A 36 -4.28 -12.12 18.99
CA VAL A 36 -4.49 -12.36 20.41
C VAL A 36 -3.84 -11.24 21.22
N GLU A 37 -4.26 -11.06 22.47
CA GLU A 37 -3.59 -10.16 23.40
C GLU A 37 -2.17 -10.63 23.70
N GLU A 38 -1.28 -9.69 23.93
CA GLU A 38 0.13 -9.97 24.19
C GLU A 38 0.28 -10.73 25.52
N PRO A 39 0.81 -11.97 25.51
CA PRO A 39 1.05 -12.72 26.74
C PRO A 39 2.10 -12.05 27.63
N GLU A 40 2.00 -12.25 28.94
CA GLU A 40 3.01 -11.78 29.90
C GLU A 40 4.41 -12.32 29.54
N HIS A 41 5.42 -11.44 29.58
CA HIS A 41 6.83 -11.75 29.28
C HIS A 41 7.14 -12.10 27.81
N SER A 42 6.22 -11.93 26.86
CA SER A 42 6.52 -12.15 25.43
C SER A 42 7.53 -11.15 24.89
N ASP A 43 7.57 -9.95 25.44
CA ASP A 43 8.56 -8.92 25.10
C ASP A 43 10.00 -9.34 25.46
N ILE A 44 10.19 -10.11 26.52
CA ILE A 44 11.49 -10.66 26.93
C ILE A 44 11.95 -11.70 25.90
N PHE A 45 11.05 -12.62 25.51
CA PHE A 45 11.34 -13.66 24.52
C PHE A 45 11.74 -13.04 23.17
N VAL A 46 11.00 -12.03 22.73
CA VAL A 46 11.28 -11.32 21.46
C VAL A 46 12.62 -10.59 21.52
N LYS A 47 12.96 -9.93 22.61
CA LYS A 47 14.27 -9.26 22.80
C LYS A 47 15.43 -10.26 22.81
N GLU A 48 15.27 -11.39 23.49
CA GLU A 48 16.25 -12.49 23.47
C GLU A 48 16.44 -13.04 22.06
N PHE A 49 15.35 -13.19 21.30
CA PHE A 49 15.37 -13.64 19.90
C PHE A 49 16.14 -12.67 19.00
N ILE A 50 15.85 -11.36 19.09
CA ILE A 50 16.51 -10.33 18.28
C ILE A 50 18.03 -10.32 18.53
N VAL A 51 18.46 -10.48 19.79
CA VAL A 51 19.90 -10.49 20.15
C VAL A 51 20.60 -11.76 19.69
N SER A 52 19.86 -12.88 19.53
CA SER A 52 20.46 -14.15 19.11
C SER A 52 20.82 -14.23 17.64
N GLU A 53 20.31 -13.32 16.80
CA GLU A 53 20.47 -13.33 15.33
C GLU A 53 20.04 -14.66 14.68
N GLU A 54 19.13 -15.39 15.32
CA GLU A 54 18.58 -16.65 14.79
C GLU A 54 17.42 -16.36 13.84
N ASP A 55 17.27 -17.20 12.82
CA ASP A 55 16.10 -17.09 11.91
C ASP A 55 14.80 -17.57 12.57
N VAL A 56 14.91 -18.55 13.47
CA VAL A 56 13.77 -19.21 14.15
C VAL A 56 14.18 -19.63 15.55
N ARG A 57 13.33 -19.38 16.52
CA ARG A 57 13.52 -19.82 17.93
C ARG A 57 12.20 -20.25 18.55
N GLU A 58 12.24 -21.34 19.31
CA GLU A 58 11.08 -21.78 20.09
C GLU A 58 11.21 -21.45 21.58
N LYS A 59 10.07 -21.21 22.22
CA LYS A 59 9.95 -21.13 23.68
C LYS A 59 8.48 -21.33 24.12
N ASN A 60 8.19 -22.33 24.95
CA ASN A 60 6.87 -22.52 25.55
C ASN A 60 5.69 -22.52 24.54
N ASP A 61 5.71 -23.41 23.57
CA ASP A 61 4.70 -23.50 22.49
C ASP A 61 4.52 -22.21 21.69
N ALA A 62 5.52 -21.35 21.69
CA ALA A 62 5.60 -20.20 20.80
C ALA A 62 6.85 -20.31 19.94
N ILE A 63 6.73 -19.97 18.65
CA ILE A 63 7.82 -19.97 17.68
C ILE A 63 7.99 -18.55 17.14
N ALA A 64 9.17 -17.97 17.35
CA ALA A 64 9.55 -16.70 16.78
C ALA A 64 10.25 -16.92 15.43
N PHE A 65 9.90 -16.10 14.43
CA PHE A 65 10.50 -16.09 13.11
C PHE A 65 11.00 -14.69 12.77
N ALA A 66 12.20 -14.59 12.21
CA ALA A 66 12.72 -13.35 11.66
C ALA A 66 12.04 -13.02 10.32
N VAL A 67 11.54 -11.81 10.18
CA VAL A 67 11.03 -11.26 8.92
C VAL A 67 12.03 -10.23 8.43
N GLU A 68 12.90 -10.66 7.55
CA GLU A 68 13.96 -9.84 6.96
C GLU A 68 13.53 -9.27 5.62
N ILE A 69 13.92 -8.01 5.37
CA ILE A 69 13.77 -7.32 4.10
C ILE A 69 15.14 -6.75 3.74
N ASP A 70 15.64 -7.04 2.54
CA ASP A 70 16.96 -6.63 2.07
C ASP A 70 18.11 -7.02 3.03
N SER A 71 17.98 -8.20 3.68
CA SER A 71 18.91 -8.74 4.68
C SER A 71 18.96 -7.94 6.00
N GLU A 72 17.98 -7.11 6.28
CA GLU A 72 17.82 -6.44 7.55
C GLU A 72 16.55 -6.95 8.24
N LEU A 73 16.64 -7.19 9.56
CA LEU A 73 15.48 -7.58 10.37
C LEU A 73 14.50 -6.40 10.45
N GLU A 74 13.30 -6.59 9.90
CA GLU A 74 12.26 -5.55 9.91
C GLU A 74 11.19 -5.86 10.96
N TYR A 75 10.79 -7.16 11.06
CA TYR A 75 9.80 -7.61 12.05
C TYR A 75 10.18 -8.96 12.65
N VAL A 76 9.56 -9.26 13.79
CA VAL A 76 9.55 -10.60 14.41
C VAL A 76 8.11 -11.09 14.45
N LEU A 77 7.84 -12.21 13.78
CA LEU A 77 6.56 -12.91 13.84
C LEU A 77 6.63 -13.96 14.94
N VAL A 78 5.76 -13.89 15.94
CA VAL A 78 5.60 -14.92 16.97
C VAL A 78 4.29 -15.66 16.72
N MET A 79 4.38 -16.98 16.47
CA MET A 79 3.22 -17.86 16.30
C MET A 79 3.07 -18.77 17.53
N PHE A 80 1.85 -18.89 18.04
CA PHE A 80 1.53 -19.75 19.18
C PHE A 80 1.10 -21.12 18.69
N CYS A 81 2.07 -22.00 18.56
CA CYS A 81 1.87 -23.38 18.08
C CYS A 81 3.01 -24.28 18.56
N PRO A 82 2.78 -25.61 18.67
CA PRO A 82 3.84 -26.56 19.02
C PRO A 82 4.97 -26.56 18.00
N TYR A 83 6.20 -26.81 18.46
CA TYR A 83 7.37 -26.91 17.59
C TYR A 83 7.38 -28.24 16.85
N THR A 84 6.90 -28.23 15.62
CA THR A 84 6.92 -29.39 14.71
C THR A 84 7.47 -28.96 13.35
N SER A 85 7.91 -29.94 12.54
CA SER A 85 8.39 -29.68 11.19
C SER A 85 7.32 -29.01 10.30
N GLU A 86 6.05 -29.42 10.48
CA GLU A 86 4.92 -28.86 9.75
C GLU A 86 4.68 -27.38 10.13
N ASN A 87 4.70 -27.08 11.43
CA ASN A 87 4.47 -25.74 11.94
C ASN A 87 5.62 -24.79 11.57
N LEU A 88 6.85 -25.30 11.47
CA LEU A 88 7.98 -24.53 10.93
C LEU A 88 7.79 -24.14 9.45
N VAL A 89 7.27 -25.06 8.65
CA VAL A 89 6.96 -24.75 7.24
C VAL A 89 5.85 -23.71 7.16
N ILE A 90 4.78 -23.86 7.95
CA ILE A 90 3.68 -22.89 8.03
C ILE A 90 4.19 -21.51 8.44
N GLY A 91 5.03 -21.44 9.47
CA GLY A 91 5.61 -20.17 9.92
C GLY A 91 6.49 -19.49 8.87
N ARG A 92 7.31 -20.26 8.14
CA ARG A 92 8.09 -19.74 7.02
C ARG A 92 7.22 -19.24 5.86
N MET A 93 6.09 -19.90 5.59
CA MET A 93 5.12 -19.42 4.61
C MET A 93 4.47 -18.10 5.07
N ALA A 94 4.12 -17.99 6.34
CA ALA A 94 3.60 -16.74 6.93
C ALA A 94 4.63 -15.58 6.83
N VAL A 95 5.92 -15.87 7.11
CA VAL A 95 7.01 -14.90 6.88
C VAL A 95 7.08 -14.46 5.42
N CYS A 96 7.00 -15.40 4.48
CA CYS A 96 7.02 -15.11 3.05
C CYS A 96 5.83 -14.21 2.63
N GLN A 97 4.64 -14.49 3.16
CA GLN A 97 3.44 -13.66 2.92
C GLN A 97 3.61 -12.24 3.49
N LEU A 98 4.09 -12.10 4.72
CA LEU A 98 4.35 -10.80 5.34
C LEU A 98 5.41 -10.01 4.57
N ARG A 99 6.51 -10.66 4.17
CA ARG A 99 7.57 -10.06 3.35
C ARG A 99 7.02 -9.53 2.03
N THR A 100 6.24 -10.33 1.32
CA THR A 100 5.61 -9.94 0.06
C THR A 100 4.67 -8.76 0.23
N LEU A 101 3.88 -8.75 1.31
CA LEU A 101 2.99 -7.64 1.64
C LEU A 101 3.76 -6.34 1.90
N VAL A 102 4.83 -6.39 2.70
CA VAL A 102 5.64 -5.21 3.06
C VAL A 102 6.37 -4.66 1.84
N LEU A 103 6.99 -5.52 1.03
CA LEU A 103 7.67 -5.11 -0.21
C LEU A 103 6.71 -4.48 -1.21
N GLY A 104 5.53 -5.07 -1.41
CA GLY A 104 4.51 -4.52 -2.30
C GLY A 104 4.00 -3.15 -1.86
N GLU A 105 3.84 -2.93 -0.55
CA GLU A 105 3.44 -1.62 -0.01
C GLU A 105 4.57 -0.57 -0.13
N SER A 106 5.83 -0.98 0.05
CA SER A 106 6.99 -0.10 -0.15
C SER A 106 7.10 0.35 -1.61
N GLU A 107 7.00 -0.59 -2.54
CA GLU A 107 7.03 -0.29 -3.97
C GLU A 107 5.88 0.65 -4.37
N ARG A 108 4.67 0.39 -3.86
CA ARG A 108 3.52 1.24 -4.12
C ARG A 108 3.71 2.66 -3.57
N TYR A 109 4.31 2.79 -2.38
CA TYR A 109 4.63 4.08 -1.79
C TYR A 109 5.64 4.86 -2.64
N ASP A 110 6.69 4.20 -3.13
CA ASP A 110 7.69 4.80 -3.99
C ASP A 110 7.11 5.27 -5.33
N ARG A 111 6.22 4.48 -5.94
CA ARG A 111 5.51 4.86 -7.17
C ARG A 111 4.60 6.07 -6.95
N ASN A 112 3.85 6.11 -5.85
CA ASN A 112 2.97 7.23 -5.52
C ASN A 112 3.76 8.52 -5.23
N ASN A 113 4.85 8.43 -4.45
CA ASN A 113 5.75 9.54 -4.20
C ASN A 113 6.39 10.08 -5.48
N PHE A 114 6.76 9.19 -6.39
CA PHE A 114 7.32 9.59 -7.67
C PHE A 114 6.29 10.40 -8.48
N ILE A 115 5.05 9.93 -8.59
CA ILE A 115 3.97 10.66 -9.29
C ILE A 115 3.69 12.00 -8.61
N GLN A 116 3.63 12.06 -7.29
CA GLN A 116 3.43 13.29 -6.54
C GLN A 116 4.53 14.32 -6.85
N ASN A 117 5.80 13.89 -6.87
CA ASN A 117 6.93 14.77 -7.20
C ASN A 117 6.89 15.28 -8.65
N ILE A 118 6.40 14.48 -9.60
CA ILE A 118 6.19 14.96 -10.97
C ILE A 118 5.11 16.04 -10.97
N LEU A 119 3.95 15.77 -10.38
CA LEU A 119 2.81 16.70 -10.36
C LEU A 119 3.16 18.04 -9.70
N LEU A 120 4.03 18.02 -8.67
CA LEU A 120 4.55 19.23 -8.03
C LEU A 120 5.65 19.95 -8.82
N GLY A 121 6.09 19.40 -9.96
CA GLY A 121 7.17 19.99 -10.75
C GLY A 121 8.56 19.88 -10.12
N ASN A 122 8.75 18.98 -9.15
CA ASN A 122 9.99 18.83 -8.40
C ASN A 122 11.07 18.00 -9.14
N MET A 123 10.81 17.58 -10.38
CA MET A 123 11.71 16.69 -11.13
C MET A 123 11.98 17.18 -12.54
N LEU A 124 13.20 16.99 -13.01
CA LEU A 124 13.58 17.26 -14.41
C LEU A 124 13.10 16.14 -15.33
N GLY A 125 12.79 16.44 -16.59
CA GLY A 125 12.26 15.47 -17.54
C GLY A 125 13.15 14.24 -17.75
N SER A 126 14.48 14.41 -17.76
CA SER A 126 15.45 13.29 -17.84
C SER A 126 15.37 12.35 -16.64
N ASP A 127 15.20 12.91 -15.44
CA ASP A 127 15.13 12.14 -14.19
C ASP A 127 13.81 11.40 -14.09
N ILE A 128 12.73 12.01 -14.57
CA ILE A 128 11.40 11.38 -14.68
C ILE A 128 11.51 10.09 -15.51
N ILE A 129 12.11 10.17 -16.71
CA ILE A 129 12.24 9.00 -17.59
C ILE A 129 13.08 7.88 -16.96
N ASN A 130 14.21 8.24 -16.35
CA ASN A 130 15.09 7.27 -15.73
C ASN A 130 14.45 6.59 -14.50
N ARG A 131 13.76 7.36 -13.67
CA ARG A 131 13.09 6.83 -12.47
C ARG A 131 11.83 6.02 -12.81
N ALA A 132 11.07 6.44 -13.82
CA ALA A 132 9.93 5.67 -14.33
C ALA A 132 10.32 4.26 -14.77
N LYS A 133 11.46 4.12 -15.48
CA LYS A 133 12.00 2.80 -15.86
C LYS A 133 12.32 1.92 -14.66
N LYS A 134 12.94 2.48 -13.62
CA LYS A 134 13.26 1.74 -12.37
C LYS A 134 12.02 1.29 -11.62
N LEU A 135 10.96 2.10 -11.65
CA LEU A 135 9.68 1.83 -10.98
C LEU A 135 8.69 1.06 -11.88
N HIS A 136 9.13 0.59 -13.05
CA HIS A 136 8.30 -0.12 -14.03
C HIS A 136 7.01 0.64 -14.39
N ILE A 137 7.12 1.97 -14.53
CA ILE A 137 6.02 2.83 -14.92
C ILE A 137 6.14 3.10 -16.43
N GLU A 138 5.20 2.58 -17.20
CA GLU A 138 5.16 2.74 -18.62
C GLU A 138 4.80 4.18 -19.03
N ASN A 139 5.33 4.61 -20.17
CA ASN A 139 4.96 5.89 -20.78
C ASN A 139 3.66 5.67 -21.58
N ARG A 140 2.53 6.08 -21.02
CA ARG A 140 1.19 5.91 -21.57
C ARG A 140 0.43 7.22 -21.55
N LYS A 141 -0.61 7.32 -22.35
CA LYS A 141 -1.52 8.46 -22.37
C LYS A 141 -2.31 8.53 -21.06
N ARG A 142 -2.24 9.66 -20.37
CA ARG A 142 -2.88 9.86 -19.07
C ARG A 142 -3.64 11.16 -18.96
N VAL A 143 -4.64 11.15 -18.08
CA VAL A 143 -5.40 12.33 -17.66
C VAL A 143 -5.30 12.43 -16.14
N VAL A 144 -5.18 13.66 -15.65
CA VAL A 144 -5.17 13.95 -14.22
C VAL A 144 -6.56 14.45 -13.82
N TYR A 145 -7.12 13.81 -12.79
CA TYR A 145 -8.32 14.26 -12.09
C TYR A 145 -7.92 14.83 -10.73
N VAL A 146 -8.41 16.01 -10.42
CA VAL A 146 -8.25 16.65 -9.11
C VAL A 146 -9.58 16.53 -8.37
N ILE A 147 -9.55 15.91 -7.19
CA ILE A 147 -10.70 15.68 -6.32
C ILE A 147 -10.52 16.58 -5.11
N ASP A 148 -11.28 17.67 -5.04
CA ASP A 148 -11.32 18.57 -3.89
C ASP A 148 -12.31 18.02 -2.86
N THR A 149 -11.81 17.56 -1.73
CA THR A 149 -12.59 16.99 -0.62
C THR A 149 -13.06 18.03 0.39
N GLY A 150 -12.65 19.29 0.24
CA GLY A 150 -12.96 20.36 1.16
C GLY A 150 -12.35 20.12 2.55
N LYS A 151 -13.20 20.06 3.58
CA LYS A 151 -12.75 19.84 4.98
C LYS A 151 -12.82 18.37 5.42
N ASN A 152 -13.03 17.45 4.47
CA ASN A 152 -13.17 16.02 4.79
C ASN A 152 -11.80 15.31 4.83
N SER A 153 -11.77 14.11 5.39
CA SER A 153 -10.56 13.31 5.45
C SER A 153 -10.13 12.81 4.07
N ASN A 154 -8.93 13.17 3.63
CA ASN A 154 -8.34 12.68 2.40
C ASN A 154 -8.04 11.18 2.43
N GLU A 155 -7.81 10.59 3.60
CA GLU A 155 -7.52 9.15 3.72
C GLU A 155 -8.69 8.32 3.20
N ILE A 156 -9.92 8.67 3.60
CA ILE A 156 -11.14 8.01 3.13
C ILE A 156 -11.33 8.24 1.63
N ALA A 157 -11.13 9.48 1.16
CA ALA A 157 -11.26 9.82 -0.26
C ALA A 157 -10.22 9.08 -1.13
N VAL A 158 -8.97 8.94 -0.66
CA VAL A 158 -7.93 8.15 -1.35
C VAL A 158 -8.30 6.68 -1.42
N GLU A 159 -8.79 6.11 -0.32
CA GLU A 159 -9.17 4.69 -0.27
C GLU A 159 -10.35 4.41 -1.21
N LEU A 160 -11.39 5.23 -1.15
CA LEU A 160 -12.56 5.09 -2.04
C LEU A 160 -12.19 5.36 -3.50
N ALA A 161 -11.43 6.39 -3.80
CA ALA A 161 -10.99 6.64 -5.17
C ALA A 161 -10.20 5.46 -5.76
N LYS A 162 -9.40 4.76 -4.92
CA LYS A 162 -8.72 3.52 -5.32
C LYS A 162 -9.69 2.39 -5.64
N ASN A 163 -10.77 2.26 -4.90
CA ASN A 163 -11.74 1.18 -5.08
C ASN A 163 -12.69 1.44 -6.24
N LEU A 164 -13.04 2.70 -6.49
CA LEU A 164 -14.08 3.11 -7.43
C LEU A 164 -13.60 3.39 -8.85
N ALA A 165 -12.34 3.76 -9.00
CA ALA A 165 -11.80 4.20 -10.30
C ALA A 165 -11.47 3.05 -11.27
N ASP A 166 -11.89 1.80 -10.98
CA ASP A 166 -11.48 0.62 -11.77
C ASP A 166 -9.96 0.67 -12.02
N ILE A 167 -9.20 0.78 -10.91
CA ILE A 167 -7.78 1.10 -10.97
C ILE A 167 -7.01 -0.05 -11.61
N ARG A 168 -6.45 0.26 -12.77
CA ARG A 168 -5.52 -0.61 -13.48
C ARG A 168 -4.09 -0.40 -12.95
N SER A 169 -3.20 -1.29 -13.29
CA SER A 169 -1.78 -1.21 -12.90
C SER A 169 -1.07 0.08 -13.33
N GLY A 170 -1.63 0.81 -14.30
CA GLY A 170 -1.12 2.08 -14.82
C GLY A 170 -1.68 3.34 -14.16
N ASP A 171 -2.68 3.20 -13.27
CA ASP A 171 -3.35 4.32 -12.59
C ASP A 171 -2.68 4.62 -11.25
N PHE A 172 -2.75 5.88 -10.81
CA PHE A 172 -2.20 6.31 -9.51
C PHE A 172 -3.21 7.18 -8.78
N VAL A 173 -3.33 6.95 -7.46
CA VAL A 173 -4.13 7.82 -6.59
C VAL A 173 -3.22 8.31 -5.48
N VAL A 174 -3.05 9.62 -5.39
CA VAL A 174 -2.15 10.28 -4.44
C VAL A 174 -2.86 11.44 -3.75
N ALA A 175 -2.64 11.61 -2.44
CA ALA A 175 -3.01 12.83 -1.74
C ALA A 175 -1.95 13.89 -2.02
N MET A 176 -2.35 15.06 -2.50
CA MET A 176 -1.44 16.17 -2.78
C MET A 176 -1.25 17.06 -1.55
N ASP A 177 -2.34 17.33 -0.87
CA ASP A 177 -2.40 18.11 0.37
C ASP A 177 -3.59 17.65 1.24
N GLU A 178 -3.97 18.44 2.25
CA GLU A 178 -5.07 18.11 3.18
C GLU A 178 -6.47 18.11 2.54
N HIS A 179 -6.62 18.69 1.33
CA HIS A 179 -7.91 18.90 0.69
C HIS A 179 -8.00 18.29 -0.72
N ASN A 180 -6.86 17.98 -1.33
CA ASN A 180 -6.79 17.54 -2.71
C ASN A 180 -6.26 16.11 -2.83
N VAL A 181 -7.06 15.26 -3.46
CA VAL A 181 -6.66 13.92 -3.92
C VAL A 181 -6.59 13.96 -5.44
N VAL A 182 -5.55 13.35 -5.98
CA VAL A 182 -5.33 13.29 -7.43
C VAL A 182 -5.40 11.84 -7.89
N LEU A 183 -6.22 11.60 -8.91
CA LEU A 183 -6.23 10.37 -9.69
C LEU A 183 -5.56 10.64 -11.05
N VAL A 184 -4.48 9.92 -11.31
CA VAL A 184 -3.84 9.87 -12.64
C VAL A 184 -4.34 8.62 -13.33
N LYS A 185 -5.18 8.81 -14.34
CA LYS A 185 -5.87 7.72 -15.06
C LYS A 185 -5.17 7.42 -16.39
N ASP A 186 -4.88 6.15 -16.63
CA ASP A 186 -4.46 5.62 -17.91
C ASP A 186 -5.65 5.63 -18.88
N VAL A 187 -5.49 6.29 -20.03
CA VAL A 187 -6.53 6.43 -21.06
C VAL A 187 -6.04 5.98 -22.43
N GLU A 188 -4.94 5.24 -22.50
CA GLU A 188 -4.35 4.75 -23.76
C GLU A 188 -5.34 3.95 -24.61
N ASP A 189 -6.13 3.09 -23.96
CA ASP A 189 -7.06 2.17 -24.63
C ASP A 189 -8.42 2.81 -24.96
N ILE A 190 -8.58 4.14 -24.77
CA ILE A 190 -9.85 4.82 -25.02
C ILE A 190 -9.83 5.49 -26.39
N ASP A 191 -10.76 5.10 -27.26
CA ASP A 191 -10.93 5.69 -28.57
C ASP A 191 -11.16 7.21 -28.50
N SER A 192 -10.43 7.98 -29.30
CA SER A 192 -10.49 9.44 -29.30
C SER A 192 -11.90 10.04 -29.40
N PRO A 193 -12.84 9.49 -30.22
CA PRO A 193 -14.19 10.05 -30.31
C PRO A 193 -15.01 9.91 -29.01
N LYS A 194 -14.72 8.90 -28.20
CA LYS A 194 -15.44 8.62 -26.94
C LYS A 194 -14.70 9.13 -25.70
N LEU A 195 -13.51 9.68 -25.89
CA LEU A 195 -12.63 10.04 -24.78
C LEU A 195 -13.30 11.06 -23.85
N GLN A 196 -13.83 12.16 -24.39
CA GLN A 196 -14.44 13.21 -23.59
C GLN A 196 -15.67 12.74 -22.80
N GLU A 197 -16.51 11.91 -23.41
CA GLU A 197 -17.67 11.31 -22.76
C GLU A 197 -17.20 10.39 -21.61
N LYS A 198 -16.18 9.58 -21.84
CA LYS A 198 -15.63 8.68 -20.83
C LYS A 198 -14.98 9.44 -19.68
N LEU A 199 -14.23 10.51 -19.96
CA LEU A 199 -13.63 11.36 -18.92
C LEU A 199 -14.71 12.00 -18.03
N SER A 200 -15.77 12.54 -18.62
CA SER A 200 -16.90 13.10 -17.88
C SER A 200 -17.63 12.03 -17.05
N SER A 201 -17.83 10.83 -17.60
CA SER A 201 -18.44 9.70 -16.90
C SER A 201 -17.61 9.27 -15.67
N ILE A 202 -16.29 9.22 -15.78
CA ILE A 202 -15.40 8.90 -14.64
C ILE A 202 -15.52 9.98 -13.56
N ALA A 203 -15.50 11.27 -13.94
CA ALA A 203 -15.65 12.37 -12.99
C ALA A 203 -17.00 12.30 -12.25
N GLY A 204 -18.09 12.05 -12.98
CA GLY A 204 -19.44 11.87 -12.38
C GLY A 204 -19.46 10.69 -11.41
N SER A 205 -18.93 9.54 -11.80
CA SER A 205 -18.86 8.35 -10.93
C SER A 205 -18.07 8.61 -9.64
N LEU A 206 -16.97 9.37 -9.71
CA LEU A 206 -16.19 9.74 -8.52
C LEU A 206 -17.02 10.60 -7.56
N VAL A 207 -17.77 11.59 -8.08
CA VAL A 207 -18.65 12.45 -7.26
C VAL A 207 -19.76 11.64 -6.60
N ASP A 208 -20.48 10.82 -7.39
CA ASP A 208 -21.62 10.06 -6.93
C ASP A 208 -21.24 9.01 -5.88
N ASN A 209 -20.16 8.29 -6.13
CA ASN A 209 -19.71 7.21 -5.25
C ASN A 209 -19.11 7.74 -3.93
N LEU A 210 -18.31 8.80 -3.96
CA LEU A 210 -17.80 9.43 -2.75
C LEU A 210 -18.92 10.00 -1.88
N LEU A 211 -19.97 10.52 -2.51
CA LEU A 211 -21.15 10.96 -1.78
C LEU A 211 -21.93 9.78 -1.21
N ALA A 212 -22.13 8.71 -1.97
CA ALA A 212 -22.96 7.57 -1.58
C ALA A 212 -22.28 6.71 -0.48
N GLU A 213 -20.97 6.44 -0.60
CA GLU A 213 -20.28 5.51 0.28
C GLU A 213 -19.68 6.19 1.52
N ALA A 214 -19.21 7.43 1.40
CA ALA A 214 -18.58 8.15 2.51
C ALA A 214 -19.32 9.38 2.98
N MET A 215 -20.43 9.75 2.33
CA MET A 215 -21.14 11.02 2.56
C MET A 215 -20.25 12.27 2.37
N ILE A 216 -19.18 12.13 1.56
CA ILE A 216 -18.25 13.21 1.26
C ILE A 216 -18.70 13.94 -0.01
N LYS A 217 -19.00 15.22 0.12
CA LYS A 217 -19.24 16.09 -1.04
C LYS A 217 -17.92 16.56 -1.62
N VAL A 218 -17.65 16.21 -2.86
CA VAL A 218 -16.41 16.56 -3.56
C VAL A 218 -16.70 17.38 -4.80
N ARG A 219 -15.68 18.10 -5.28
CA ARG A 219 -15.63 18.68 -6.60
C ARG A 219 -14.55 17.95 -7.39
N VAL A 220 -14.85 17.53 -8.60
CA VAL A 220 -13.90 16.82 -9.46
C VAL A 220 -13.69 17.63 -10.73
N GLY A 221 -12.43 18.00 -10.98
CA GLY A 221 -11.97 18.57 -12.25
C GLY A 221 -11.01 17.60 -12.95
N TYR A 222 -10.89 17.67 -14.26
CA TYR A 222 -9.88 16.92 -15.00
C TYR A 222 -9.27 17.76 -16.11
N GLY A 223 -7.98 17.50 -16.39
CA GLY A 223 -7.23 18.20 -17.41
C GLY A 223 -7.28 17.53 -18.77
N ASN A 224 -6.46 18.01 -19.69
CA ASN A 224 -6.31 17.43 -21.02
C ASN A 224 -5.43 16.17 -20.97
N PRO A 225 -5.67 15.18 -21.86
CA PRO A 225 -4.80 14.02 -21.99
C PRO A 225 -3.37 14.42 -22.39
N THR A 226 -2.39 13.77 -21.78
CA THR A 226 -0.97 13.91 -22.11
C THR A 226 -0.39 12.57 -22.54
N ASP A 227 0.41 12.56 -23.61
CA ASP A 227 0.93 11.32 -24.21
C ASP A 227 2.23 10.86 -23.52
N VAL A 228 2.85 11.70 -22.69
CA VAL A 228 4.15 11.40 -22.06
C VAL A 228 4.14 11.79 -20.60
N LEU A 229 4.73 10.93 -19.77
CA LEU A 229 4.79 11.11 -18.32
C LEU A 229 5.42 12.43 -17.85
N PRO A 230 6.51 12.95 -18.46
CA PRO A 230 7.07 14.25 -18.09
C PRO A 230 6.13 15.45 -18.25
N LYS A 231 5.09 15.32 -19.09
CA LYS A 231 4.10 16.38 -19.34
C LYS A 231 2.82 16.25 -18.51
N ILE A 232 2.77 15.30 -17.60
CA ILE A 232 1.57 15.07 -16.77
C ILE A 232 1.18 16.31 -15.95
N THR A 233 2.13 17.18 -15.64
CA THR A 233 1.88 18.49 -15.01
C THR A 233 1.03 19.42 -15.86
N GLU A 234 1.00 19.26 -17.20
CA GLU A 234 0.16 20.04 -18.09
C GLU A 234 -1.32 19.62 -18.01
N SER A 235 -1.59 18.42 -17.48
CA SER A 235 -2.93 17.88 -17.20
C SER A 235 -3.39 18.18 -15.77
N TYR A 236 -2.48 18.52 -14.87
CA TYR A 236 -2.74 18.88 -13.48
C TYR A 236 -3.03 20.38 -13.36
#